data_3711dde3b744de0f1e0b8b4b7a484a1d
#
_entry.id   3711dde3b744de0f1e0b8b4b7a484a1d
#
_cell.length_a   1.000
_cell.length_b   1.000
_cell.length_c   1.000
_cell.angle_alpha   90.00
_cell.angle_beta   90.00
_cell.angle_gamma   90.00
#
_symmetry.space_group_name_H-M   'P 1'
#
loop_
_entity.id
_entity.type
_entity.pdbx_description
1 polymer ?
#
loop_
_entity_poly.entity_id
_entity_poly.type
_entity_poly.pdbx_seq_one_letter_code
_entity_poly.pdbx_strand_id
1 'polypeptide(L)'
;MTVNLKLTPQRNALLKGFDNEFYALLQLIDENNNQENGNKKNLNLSIVLDKSGSMSGQPFIEAKKAAAMIIEKLRPTDIISVVAYDDQVDLVVPSTECVEKTNIIRALNSVEVSGSTNLHGGWLMGAEQVALKKSNNSINRVLLLSDGNANVGLITPTEIATQCSKLSEKGVTTSTYGLGYHFNEELMVKMANSGLGQSYYGQTSQDLMDPFNEEFQTLINTVATEIKFKE
;
A
#
# COMPACT_ATOMS: atom_id res chain seq x y z
N MET A 1 16.25 -8.40 17.47
CA MET A 1 16.49 -8.25 16.02
C MET A 1 17.87 -7.62 15.88
N THR A 2 18.82 -8.32 15.28
CA THR A 2 20.20 -7.83 15.11
C THR A 2 20.41 -7.62 13.61
N VAL A 3 20.53 -6.36 13.20
CA VAL A 3 20.89 -6.00 11.83
C VAL A 3 22.36 -5.65 11.83
N ASN A 4 23.15 -6.39 11.06
CA ASN A 4 24.57 -6.11 10.87
C ASN A 4 24.80 -5.19 9.68
N LEU A 5 25.66 -4.21 9.89
CA LEU A 5 26.11 -3.30 8.85
C LEU A 5 27.49 -3.79 8.36
N LYS A 6 27.58 -4.15 7.08
CA LYS A 6 28.85 -4.50 6.44
C LYS A 6 29.20 -3.46 5.38
N LEU A 7 30.35 -2.83 5.54
CA LEU A 7 30.93 -1.93 4.55
C LEU A 7 32.05 -2.66 3.81
N THR A 8 31.90 -2.81 2.50
CA THR A 8 32.91 -3.45 1.65
C THR A 8 33.45 -2.42 0.67
N PRO A 9 34.71 -1.99 0.81
CA PRO A 9 35.31 -1.05 -0.11
C PRO A 9 35.61 -1.72 -1.47
N GLN A 10 35.50 -0.95 -2.55
CA GLN A 10 35.86 -1.42 -3.88
C GLN A 10 37.35 -1.80 -3.99
N ARG A 11 38.20 -1.11 -3.23
CA ARG A 11 39.67 -1.35 -3.18
C ARG A 11 40.20 -1.17 -1.77
N ASN A 12 41.24 -1.91 -1.43
CA ASN A 12 41.79 -1.94 -0.09
C ASN A 12 42.85 -0.86 0.17
N ALA A 13 43.21 -0.05 -0.84
CA ALA A 13 44.23 0.99 -0.72
C ALA A 13 43.84 2.24 -1.57
N LEU A 14 44.26 3.39 -1.07
CA LEU A 14 44.15 4.68 -1.75
C LEU A 14 45.52 5.27 -1.95
N LEU A 15 45.71 6.02 -3.04
CA LEU A 15 46.99 6.70 -3.32
C LEU A 15 47.09 7.96 -2.44
N LYS A 16 48.15 8.03 -1.64
CA LYS A 16 48.42 9.20 -0.80
C LYS A 16 48.83 10.41 -1.65
N GLY A 17 48.20 11.53 -1.42
CA GLY A 17 48.48 12.82 -2.09
C GLY A 17 47.81 13.01 -3.45
N PHE A 18 46.86 12.15 -3.81
CA PHE A 18 46.02 12.29 -5.01
C PHE A 18 44.56 12.32 -4.66
N ASP A 19 43.76 12.99 -5.50
CA ASP A 19 42.31 12.87 -5.43
C ASP A 19 41.89 11.47 -5.81
N ASN A 20 41.13 10.82 -4.94
CA ASN A 20 40.68 9.46 -5.15
C ASN A 20 39.16 9.41 -5.20
N GLU A 21 38.59 8.93 -6.30
CA GLU A 21 37.20 8.45 -6.30
C GLU A 21 37.16 7.07 -5.62
N PHE A 22 36.24 6.94 -4.68
CA PHE A 22 36.13 5.76 -3.84
C PHE A 22 34.67 5.31 -3.75
N TYR A 23 34.43 4.04 -4.10
CA TYR A 23 33.13 3.40 -3.97
C TYR A 23 33.18 2.35 -2.86
N ALA A 24 32.11 2.30 -2.08
CA ALA A 24 31.93 1.28 -1.06
C ALA A 24 30.52 0.71 -1.14
N LEU A 25 30.40 -0.61 -1.01
CA LEU A 25 29.12 -1.30 -0.90
C LEU A 25 28.72 -1.36 0.57
N LEU A 26 27.60 -0.73 0.92
CA LEU A 26 26.99 -0.82 2.22
C LEU A 26 25.88 -1.88 2.19
N GLN A 27 26.05 -2.94 2.96
CA GLN A 27 25.09 -4.03 3.09
C GLN A 27 24.47 -4.03 4.49
N LEU A 28 23.16 -4.09 4.56
CA LEU A 28 22.40 -4.36 5.77
C LEU A 28 22.03 -5.85 5.76
N ILE A 29 22.49 -6.60 6.75
CA ILE A 29 22.32 -8.05 6.81
C ILE A 29 21.49 -8.37 8.06
N ASP A 30 20.34 -9.01 7.86
CA ASP A 30 19.59 -9.62 8.97
C ASP A 30 20.16 -11.01 9.28
N GLU A 31 20.75 -11.16 10.45
CA GLU A 31 21.32 -12.45 10.89
C GLU A 31 20.27 -13.48 11.32
N ASN A 32 19.02 -13.06 11.53
CA ASN A 32 17.96 -13.93 12.01
C ASN A 32 17.17 -14.63 10.89
N ASN A 33 17.62 -14.56 9.65
CA ASN A 33 16.92 -15.10 8.48
C ASN A 33 16.80 -16.66 8.46
N ASN A 34 17.31 -17.36 9.47
CA ASN A 34 17.23 -18.83 9.59
C ASN A 34 16.11 -19.32 10.53
N GLN A 35 15.28 -18.44 11.06
CA GLN A 35 14.12 -18.86 11.85
C GLN A 35 12.83 -18.59 11.08
N GLU A 36 12.19 -19.65 10.58
CA GLU A 36 10.85 -19.63 9.97
C GLU A 36 9.77 -19.00 10.87
N ASN A 37 10.13 -18.67 12.12
CA ASN A 37 9.29 -18.02 13.13
C ASN A 37 9.79 -16.62 13.54
N GLY A 38 10.59 -15.93 12.72
CA GLY A 38 10.89 -14.50 12.94
C GLY A 38 9.58 -13.72 13.08
N ASN A 39 9.54 -12.79 14.02
CA ASN A 39 8.36 -11.98 14.41
C ASN A 39 7.83 -11.18 13.20
N LYS A 40 7.10 -11.88 12.30
CA LYS A 40 6.50 -11.25 11.11
C LYS A 40 5.54 -10.19 11.58
N LYS A 41 5.75 -8.94 11.14
CA LYS A 41 4.85 -7.83 11.46
C LYS A 41 3.41 -8.19 11.05
N ASN A 42 2.45 -7.76 11.84
CA ASN A 42 1.05 -7.86 11.45
C ASN A 42 0.75 -6.81 10.38
N LEU A 43 -0.22 -7.10 9.54
CA LEU A 43 -0.74 -6.14 8.58
C LEU A 43 -1.94 -5.42 9.17
N ASN A 44 -2.04 -4.13 8.89
CA ASN A 44 -3.19 -3.29 9.17
C ASN A 44 -3.53 -2.55 7.87
N LEU A 45 -4.47 -3.11 7.13
CA LEU A 45 -4.80 -2.70 5.77
C LEU A 45 -6.19 -2.06 5.71
N SER A 46 -6.32 -1.06 4.86
CA SER A 46 -7.63 -0.57 4.40
C SER A 46 -7.72 -0.75 2.89
N ILE A 47 -8.66 -1.56 2.43
CA ILE A 47 -9.02 -1.64 1.02
C ILE A 47 -10.00 -0.52 0.74
N VAL A 48 -9.63 0.38 -0.16
CA VAL A 48 -10.47 1.51 -0.60
C VAL A 48 -10.85 1.25 -2.05
N LEU A 49 -12.12 0.95 -2.28
CA LEU A 49 -12.66 0.50 -3.55
C LEU A 49 -13.47 1.62 -4.20
N ASP A 50 -13.06 2.02 -5.37
CA ASP A 50 -13.80 2.89 -6.26
C ASP A 50 -15.03 2.15 -6.80
N LYS A 51 -16.23 2.68 -6.53
CA LYS A 51 -17.51 2.17 -7.06
C LYS A 51 -18.19 3.19 -7.98
N SER A 52 -17.43 4.16 -8.50
CA SER A 52 -17.93 5.18 -9.42
C SER A 52 -18.37 4.59 -10.77
N GLY A 53 -19.14 5.38 -11.53
CA GLY A 53 -19.71 4.94 -12.81
C GLY A 53 -18.67 4.52 -13.85
N SER A 54 -17.47 5.10 -13.86
CA SER A 54 -16.36 4.73 -14.75
C SER A 54 -15.82 3.32 -14.48
N MET A 55 -15.95 2.84 -13.25
CA MET A 55 -15.58 1.47 -12.85
C MET A 55 -16.59 0.40 -13.31
N SER A 56 -17.72 0.80 -13.88
CA SER A 56 -18.80 -0.12 -14.25
C SER A 56 -18.35 -1.27 -15.15
N GLY A 57 -18.90 -2.45 -14.91
CA GLY A 57 -18.62 -3.66 -15.68
C GLY A 57 -17.36 -4.40 -15.22
N GLN A 58 -16.49 -4.75 -16.17
CA GLN A 58 -15.33 -5.60 -15.89
C GLN A 58 -14.34 -4.99 -14.88
N PRO A 59 -13.98 -3.69 -14.91
CA PRO A 59 -13.06 -3.11 -13.93
C PRO A 59 -13.52 -3.33 -12.49
N PHE A 60 -14.80 -3.09 -12.20
CA PHE A 60 -15.35 -3.25 -10.85
C PHE A 60 -15.41 -4.72 -10.40
N ILE A 61 -15.72 -5.63 -11.33
CA ILE A 61 -15.70 -7.07 -11.05
C ILE A 61 -14.28 -7.52 -10.68
N GLU A 62 -13.29 -7.09 -11.44
CA GLU A 62 -11.89 -7.44 -11.18
C GLU A 62 -11.36 -6.79 -9.89
N ALA A 63 -11.76 -5.54 -9.59
CA ALA A 63 -11.41 -4.89 -8.34
C ALA A 63 -11.96 -5.65 -7.12
N LYS A 64 -13.22 -6.07 -7.15
CA LYS A 64 -13.82 -6.89 -6.08
C LYS A 64 -13.14 -8.25 -5.94
N LYS A 65 -12.79 -8.90 -7.05
CA LYS A 65 -12.03 -10.16 -7.01
C LYS A 65 -10.66 -9.97 -6.38
N ALA A 66 -9.90 -8.95 -6.82
CA ALA A 66 -8.59 -8.66 -6.24
C ALA A 66 -8.69 -8.36 -4.74
N ALA A 67 -9.66 -7.54 -4.32
CA ALA A 67 -9.92 -7.26 -2.91
C ALA A 67 -10.24 -8.53 -2.10
N ALA A 68 -11.09 -9.41 -2.62
CA ALA A 68 -11.42 -10.69 -1.99
C ALA A 68 -10.18 -11.60 -1.85
N MET A 69 -9.37 -11.70 -2.91
CA MET A 69 -8.12 -12.48 -2.89
C MET A 69 -7.12 -11.93 -1.86
N ILE A 70 -7.03 -10.61 -1.70
CA ILE A 70 -6.24 -9.96 -0.65
C ILE A 70 -6.73 -10.40 0.72
N ILE A 71 -8.05 -10.29 0.99
CA ILE A 71 -8.65 -10.67 2.27
C ILE A 71 -8.38 -12.15 2.60
N GLU A 72 -8.48 -13.04 1.62
CA GLU A 72 -8.22 -14.47 1.81
C GLU A 72 -6.78 -14.77 2.25
N LYS A 73 -5.81 -13.98 1.83
CA LYS A 73 -4.39 -14.13 2.17
C LYS A 73 -4.01 -13.60 3.55
N LEU A 74 -4.82 -12.73 4.14
CA LEU A 74 -4.55 -12.16 5.47
C LEU A 74 -4.64 -13.25 6.55
N ARG A 75 -3.85 -13.07 7.60
CA ARG A 75 -3.91 -13.92 8.80
C ARG A 75 -5.05 -13.46 9.71
N PRO A 76 -5.57 -14.31 10.59
CA PRO A 76 -6.58 -13.89 11.58
C PRO A 76 -6.13 -12.74 12.49
N THR A 77 -4.82 -12.59 12.71
CA THR A 77 -4.20 -11.52 13.52
C THR A 77 -3.97 -10.23 12.76
N ASP A 78 -4.15 -10.22 11.43
CA ASP A 78 -4.05 -9.03 10.62
C ASP A 78 -5.35 -8.22 10.73
N ILE A 79 -5.26 -6.92 10.54
CA ILE A 79 -6.39 -6.00 10.62
C ILE A 79 -6.78 -5.57 9.22
N ILE A 80 -8.07 -5.52 8.96
CA ILE A 80 -8.65 -5.12 7.69
C ILE A 80 -9.80 -4.14 7.90
N SER A 81 -9.93 -3.18 6.99
CA SER A 81 -11.14 -2.40 6.77
C SER A 81 -11.46 -2.34 5.27
N VAL A 82 -12.71 -2.15 4.94
CA VAL A 82 -13.16 -1.96 3.56
C VAL A 82 -13.98 -0.69 3.48
N VAL A 83 -13.53 0.22 2.63
CA VAL A 83 -14.21 1.47 2.27
C VAL A 83 -14.59 1.37 0.81
N ALA A 84 -15.80 1.76 0.45
CA ALA A 84 -16.22 1.94 -0.93
C ALA A 84 -16.63 3.41 -1.15
N TYR A 85 -16.32 3.96 -2.31
CA TYR A 85 -16.67 5.35 -2.59
C TYR A 85 -17.10 5.58 -4.03
N ASP A 86 -18.04 6.52 -4.18
CA ASP A 86 -18.44 7.24 -5.39
C ASP A 86 -18.46 8.73 -5.08
N ASP A 87 -19.59 9.44 -5.21
CA ASP A 87 -19.81 10.77 -4.61
C ASP A 87 -20.04 10.71 -3.09
N GLN A 88 -20.43 9.55 -2.58
CA GLN A 88 -20.51 9.23 -1.17
C GLN A 88 -19.35 8.32 -0.73
N VAL A 89 -19.08 8.28 0.56
CA VAL A 89 -18.06 7.40 1.12
C VAL A 89 -18.71 6.46 2.13
N ASP A 90 -18.67 5.16 1.82
CA ASP A 90 -19.28 4.12 2.62
C ASP A 90 -18.21 3.31 3.37
N LEU A 91 -18.31 3.28 4.69
CA LEU A 91 -17.54 2.37 5.51
C LEU A 91 -18.21 0.97 5.50
N VAL A 92 -17.83 0.13 4.54
CA VAL A 92 -18.42 -1.20 4.31
C VAL A 92 -18.06 -2.17 5.43
N VAL A 93 -16.78 -2.17 5.83
CA VAL A 93 -16.28 -2.96 6.96
C VAL A 93 -15.37 -2.07 7.80
N PRO A 94 -15.74 -1.77 9.06
CA PRO A 94 -14.88 -1.02 9.97
C PRO A 94 -13.62 -1.82 10.31
N SER A 95 -12.57 -1.12 10.75
CA SER A 95 -11.29 -1.71 11.10
C SER A 95 -11.44 -2.82 12.15
N THR A 96 -11.19 -4.07 11.72
CA THR A 96 -11.39 -5.28 12.54
C THR A 96 -10.30 -6.31 12.27
N GLU A 97 -10.13 -7.27 13.17
CA GLU A 97 -9.29 -8.45 12.95
C GLU A 97 -9.87 -9.32 11.81
N CYS A 98 -9.00 -9.89 10.98
CA CYS A 98 -9.39 -10.66 9.79
C CYS A 98 -9.78 -12.11 10.12
N VAL A 99 -10.65 -12.29 11.13
CA VAL A 99 -11.12 -13.61 11.57
C VAL A 99 -12.27 -14.11 10.71
N GLU A 100 -13.30 -13.28 10.51
CA GLU A 100 -14.55 -13.63 9.82
C GLU A 100 -14.49 -13.27 8.31
N LYS A 101 -13.50 -13.80 7.59
CA LYS A 101 -13.25 -13.47 6.17
C LYS A 101 -14.47 -13.59 5.28
N THR A 102 -15.28 -14.64 5.47
CA THR A 102 -16.50 -14.88 4.68
C THR A 102 -17.51 -13.73 4.83
N ASN A 103 -17.65 -13.17 6.03
CA ASN A 103 -18.54 -12.05 6.28
C ASN A 103 -18.00 -10.76 5.65
N ILE A 104 -16.69 -10.54 5.74
CA ILE A 104 -16.00 -9.40 5.12
C ILE A 104 -16.17 -9.45 3.60
N ILE A 105 -15.91 -10.60 2.98
CA ILE A 105 -16.06 -10.80 1.52
C ILE A 105 -17.53 -10.67 1.09
N ARG A 106 -18.47 -11.13 1.90
CA ARG A 106 -19.89 -10.94 1.61
C ARG A 106 -20.27 -9.45 1.63
N ALA A 107 -19.80 -8.69 2.60
CA ALA A 107 -20.01 -7.24 2.66
C ALA A 107 -19.37 -6.52 1.46
N LEU A 108 -18.13 -6.89 1.08
CA LEU A 108 -17.49 -6.38 -0.12
C LEU A 108 -18.33 -6.67 -1.39
N ASN A 109 -18.85 -7.88 -1.52
CA ASN A 109 -19.60 -8.30 -2.70
C ASN A 109 -20.98 -7.61 -2.83
N SER A 110 -21.55 -7.11 -1.72
CA SER A 110 -22.81 -6.35 -1.75
C SER A 110 -22.64 -4.91 -2.24
N VAL A 111 -21.41 -4.42 -2.42
CA VAL A 111 -21.17 -3.08 -2.97
C VAL A 111 -21.56 -3.05 -4.45
N GLU A 112 -22.32 -2.01 -4.84
CA GLU A 112 -22.78 -1.77 -6.20
C GLU A 112 -22.19 -0.48 -6.76
N VAL A 113 -22.02 -0.43 -8.08
CA VAL A 113 -21.51 0.75 -8.80
C VAL A 113 -22.58 1.84 -8.84
N SER A 114 -22.21 3.09 -8.54
CA SER A 114 -23.04 4.27 -8.72
C SER A 114 -22.20 5.56 -8.74
N GLY A 115 -22.83 6.68 -9.01
CA GLY A 115 -22.33 8.02 -8.74
C GLY A 115 -21.08 8.50 -9.49
N SER A 116 -20.54 9.58 -8.97
CA SER A 116 -19.31 10.26 -9.39
C SER A 116 -18.11 9.75 -8.56
N THR A 117 -16.97 10.48 -8.52
CA THR A 117 -15.73 9.94 -7.97
C THR A 117 -15.10 10.88 -6.94
N ASN A 118 -15.42 10.71 -5.65
CA ASN A 118 -14.78 11.39 -4.52
C ASN A 118 -13.57 10.55 -4.01
N LEU A 119 -12.56 10.39 -4.84
CA LEU A 119 -11.37 9.59 -4.57
C LEU A 119 -10.68 10.00 -3.26
N HIS A 120 -10.49 11.32 -3.07
CA HIS A 120 -9.83 11.84 -1.88
C HIS A 120 -10.60 11.48 -0.59
N GLY A 121 -11.92 11.63 -0.60
CA GLY A 121 -12.77 11.28 0.55
C GLY A 121 -12.69 9.80 0.89
N GLY A 122 -12.74 8.93 -0.13
CA GLY A 122 -12.60 7.48 0.04
C GLY A 122 -11.23 7.11 0.61
N TRP A 123 -10.16 7.63 0.01
CA TRP A 123 -8.80 7.42 0.50
C TRP A 123 -8.59 7.91 1.94
N LEU A 124 -9.10 9.10 2.27
CA LEU A 124 -8.97 9.68 3.61
C LEU A 124 -9.69 8.81 4.67
N MET A 125 -10.91 8.35 4.39
CA MET A 125 -11.63 7.42 5.26
C MET A 125 -10.82 6.13 5.46
N GLY A 126 -10.24 5.57 4.41
CA GLY A 126 -9.38 4.40 4.50
C GLY A 126 -8.15 4.64 5.38
N ALA A 127 -7.52 5.80 5.25
CA ALA A 127 -6.39 6.20 6.08
C ALA A 127 -6.77 6.37 7.56
N GLU A 128 -7.94 6.91 7.83
CA GLU A 128 -8.50 7.02 9.20
C GLU A 128 -8.73 5.64 9.80
N GLN A 129 -9.27 4.68 9.04
CA GLN A 129 -9.47 3.31 9.51
C GLN A 129 -8.14 2.62 9.84
N VAL A 130 -7.10 2.81 9.04
CA VAL A 130 -5.74 2.33 9.35
C VAL A 130 -5.19 3.00 10.61
N ALA A 131 -5.38 4.31 10.76
CA ALA A 131 -4.89 5.06 11.90
C ALA A 131 -5.52 4.62 13.24
N LEU A 132 -6.78 4.20 13.25
CA LEU A 132 -7.49 3.70 14.44
C LEU A 132 -6.78 2.51 15.10
N LYS A 133 -6.18 1.62 14.31
CA LYS A 133 -5.52 0.39 14.77
C LYS A 133 -4.01 0.40 14.51
N LYS A 134 -3.44 1.58 14.24
CA LYS A 134 -2.02 1.72 13.97
C LYS A 134 -1.16 1.25 15.13
N SER A 135 -0.12 0.47 14.81
CA SER A 135 0.89 0.02 15.75
C SER A 135 2.28 0.16 15.13
N ASN A 136 3.29 0.40 15.95
CA ASN A 136 4.70 0.41 15.50
C ASN A 136 5.19 -0.98 15.11
N ASN A 137 4.48 -2.04 15.52
CA ASN A 137 4.78 -3.43 15.17
C ASN A 137 3.90 -3.95 14.02
N SER A 138 3.17 -3.09 13.34
CA SER A 138 2.37 -3.42 12.17
C SER A 138 2.77 -2.59 10.96
N ILE A 139 2.49 -3.14 9.79
CA ILE A 139 2.57 -2.44 8.52
C ILE A 139 1.18 -1.84 8.27
N ASN A 140 1.12 -0.51 8.27
CA ASN A 140 -0.13 0.25 8.21
C ASN A 140 -0.27 0.83 6.80
N ARG A 141 -1.22 0.32 6.00
CA ARG A 141 -1.30 0.67 4.59
C ARG A 141 -2.72 0.79 4.06
N VAL A 142 -2.94 1.82 3.27
CA VAL A 142 -4.13 1.97 2.41
C VAL A 142 -3.84 1.36 1.05
N LEU A 143 -4.74 0.53 0.57
CA LEU A 143 -4.74 -0.05 -0.77
C LEU A 143 -5.90 0.56 -1.56
N LEU A 144 -5.60 1.50 -2.47
CA LEU A 144 -6.59 2.20 -3.28
C LEU A 144 -6.76 1.49 -4.62
N LEU A 145 -7.96 0.96 -4.88
CA LEU A 145 -8.35 0.31 -6.12
C LEU A 145 -9.29 1.24 -6.89
N SER A 146 -8.81 1.83 -7.99
CA SER A 146 -9.53 2.89 -8.72
C SER A 146 -9.02 3.00 -10.17
N ASP A 147 -9.80 3.64 -11.03
CA ASP A 147 -9.30 4.14 -12.31
C ASP A 147 -8.65 5.54 -12.20
N GLY A 148 -8.64 6.13 -11.00
CA GLY A 148 -7.98 7.41 -10.71
C GLY A 148 -8.70 8.65 -11.21
N ASN A 149 -9.90 8.56 -11.74
CA ASN A 149 -10.63 9.67 -12.35
C ASN A 149 -11.41 10.51 -11.32
N ALA A 150 -10.70 11.13 -10.37
CA ALA A 150 -11.30 11.99 -9.35
C ALA A 150 -12.01 13.21 -9.97
N ASN A 151 -13.28 13.44 -9.61
CA ASN A 151 -14.09 14.57 -10.11
C ASN A 151 -14.96 15.24 -9.04
N VAL A 152 -14.94 14.76 -7.81
CA VAL A 152 -15.68 15.34 -6.66
C VAL A 152 -14.71 15.57 -5.50
N GLY A 153 -14.96 16.61 -4.73
CA GLY A 153 -14.15 16.97 -3.57
C GLY A 153 -12.78 17.54 -3.95
N LEU A 154 -11.72 17.11 -3.25
CA LEU A 154 -10.36 17.49 -3.59
C LEU A 154 -9.88 16.64 -4.77
N ILE A 155 -9.56 17.29 -5.89
CA ILE A 155 -9.16 16.64 -7.14
C ILE A 155 -7.73 16.99 -7.59
N THR A 156 -7.09 17.95 -6.93
CA THR A 156 -5.75 18.43 -7.29
C THR A 156 -4.69 17.37 -6.94
N PRO A 157 -3.99 16.76 -7.91
CA PRO A 157 -3.04 15.67 -7.63
C PRO A 157 -1.94 16.05 -6.63
N THR A 158 -1.44 17.29 -6.70
CA THR A 158 -0.37 17.78 -5.80
C THR A 158 -0.82 17.94 -4.36
N GLU A 159 -2.07 18.38 -4.15
CA GLU A 159 -2.63 18.55 -2.80
C GLU A 159 -2.92 17.18 -2.16
N ILE A 160 -3.48 16.23 -2.94
CA ILE A 160 -3.70 14.85 -2.48
C ILE A 160 -2.36 14.19 -2.15
N ALA A 161 -1.37 14.29 -3.03
CA ALA A 161 -0.02 13.76 -2.80
C ALA A 161 0.64 14.35 -1.54
N THR A 162 0.46 15.65 -1.28
CA THR A 162 0.94 16.30 -0.06
C THR A 162 0.31 15.68 1.20
N GLN A 163 -0.97 15.32 1.14
CA GLN A 163 -1.63 14.65 2.26
C GLN A 163 -1.15 13.21 2.42
N CYS A 164 -0.90 12.48 1.32
CA CYS A 164 -0.27 11.16 1.36
C CYS A 164 1.10 11.21 2.06
N SER A 165 1.95 12.20 1.71
CA SER A 165 3.25 12.41 2.37
C SER A 165 3.10 12.65 3.87
N LYS A 166 2.20 13.55 4.28
CA LYS A 166 1.97 13.82 5.71
C LYS A 166 1.49 12.62 6.51
N LEU A 167 0.72 11.72 5.87
CA LEU A 167 0.26 10.49 6.52
C LEU A 167 1.35 9.42 6.54
N SER A 168 2.19 9.34 5.50
CA SER A 168 3.33 8.42 5.48
C SER A 168 4.36 8.77 6.57
N GLU A 169 4.62 10.05 6.81
CA GLU A 169 5.45 10.54 7.95
C GLU A 169 4.88 10.10 9.31
N LYS A 170 3.56 9.92 9.38
CA LYS A 170 2.89 9.41 10.56
C LYS A 170 2.77 7.88 10.57
N GLY A 171 3.39 7.18 9.61
CA GLY A 171 3.42 5.73 9.51
C GLY A 171 2.15 5.09 8.92
N VAL A 172 1.34 5.84 8.15
CA VAL A 172 0.25 5.34 7.32
C VAL A 172 0.63 5.51 5.86
N THR A 173 0.93 4.43 5.18
CA THR A 173 1.41 4.41 3.79
C THR A 173 0.28 4.12 2.81
N THR A 174 0.49 4.39 1.52
CA THR A 174 -0.54 4.24 0.48
C THR A 174 0.04 3.54 -0.74
N SER A 175 -0.56 2.43 -1.16
CA SER A 175 -0.34 1.82 -2.48
C SER A 175 -1.59 1.97 -3.33
N THR A 176 -1.41 2.09 -4.64
CA THR A 176 -2.49 2.29 -5.59
C THR A 176 -2.51 1.19 -6.64
N TYR A 177 -3.70 0.72 -6.98
CA TYR A 177 -3.97 -0.33 -7.95
C TYR A 177 -4.92 0.22 -9.00
N GLY A 178 -4.36 0.59 -10.14
CA GLY A 178 -5.09 1.15 -11.27
C GLY A 178 -5.83 0.07 -12.06
N LEU A 179 -7.07 0.36 -12.42
CA LEU A 179 -7.95 -0.53 -13.18
C LEU A 179 -8.58 0.22 -14.35
N GLY A 180 -8.84 -0.50 -15.45
CA GLY A 180 -9.56 0.03 -16.59
C GLY A 180 -8.68 0.70 -17.64
N TYR A 181 -9.29 1.02 -18.80
CA TYR A 181 -8.57 1.53 -19.98
C TYR A 181 -8.26 3.04 -19.95
N HIS A 182 -8.92 3.79 -19.08
CA HIS A 182 -8.78 5.25 -18.95
C HIS A 182 -8.20 5.63 -17.59
N PHE A 183 -7.24 4.87 -17.14
CA PHE A 183 -6.55 5.04 -15.87
C PHE A 183 -5.79 6.38 -15.81
N ASN A 184 -6.04 7.15 -14.76
CA ASN A 184 -5.28 8.36 -14.46
C ASN A 184 -3.97 8.01 -13.73
N GLU A 185 -2.96 7.66 -14.51
CA GLU A 185 -1.65 7.25 -14.00
C GLU A 185 -0.99 8.34 -13.15
N GLU A 186 -1.09 9.61 -13.57
CA GLU A 186 -0.43 10.72 -12.88
C GLU A 186 -0.84 10.82 -11.41
N LEU A 187 -2.15 10.81 -11.15
CA LEU A 187 -2.66 10.92 -9.79
C LEU A 187 -2.27 9.69 -8.95
N MET A 188 -2.48 8.49 -9.47
CA MET A 188 -2.25 7.24 -8.74
C MET A 188 -0.77 7.05 -8.40
N VAL A 189 0.13 7.31 -9.36
CA VAL A 189 1.59 7.25 -9.16
C VAL A 189 2.04 8.32 -8.14
N LYS A 190 1.52 9.55 -8.23
CA LYS A 190 1.84 10.60 -7.25
C LYS A 190 1.40 10.22 -5.84
N MET A 191 0.20 9.67 -5.68
CA MET A 191 -0.30 9.23 -4.38
C MET A 191 0.56 8.13 -3.77
N ALA A 192 0.90 7.11 -4.55
CA ALA A 192 1.73 5.99 -4.11
C ALA A 192 3.14 6.44 -3.73
N ASN A 193 3.82 7.19 -4.59
CA ASN A 193 5.17 7.69 -4.33
C ASN A 193 5.23 8.57 -3.08
N SER A 194 4.29 9.52 -2.94
CA SER A 194 4.23 10.39 -1.76
C SER A 194 3.79 9.65 -0.51
N GLY A 195 3.01 8.59 -0.67
CA GLY A 195 2.53 7.72 0.40
C GLY A 195 3.50 6.60 0.79
N LEU A 196 4.73 6.57 0.24
CA LEU A 196 5.74 5.52 0.47
C LEU A 196 5.21 4.10 0.19
N GLY A 197 4.42 3.96 -0.86
CA GLY A 197 3.91 2.71 -1.39
C GLY A 197 4.28 2.49 -2.83
N GLN A 198 3.55 1.61 -3.50
CA GLN A 198 3.76 1.24 -4.90
C GLN A 198 2.51 1.56 -5.72
N SER A 199 2.69 1.86 -7.00
CA SER A 199 1.60 2.01 -7.95
C SER A 199 1.64 0.88 -8.97
N TYR A 200 0.54 0.18 -9.10
CA TYR A 200 0.37 -0.93 -10.04
C TYR A 200 -0.81 -0.65 -10.96
N TYR A 201 -0.77 -1.26 -12.12
CA TYR A 201 -1.85 -1.19 -13.10
C TYR A 201 -2.13 -2.60 -13.66
N GLY A 202 -3.40 -2.91 -13.85
CA GLY A 202 -3.84 -4.16 -14.46
C GLY A 202 -5.24 -4.07 -15.04
N GLN A 203 -5.55 -4.94 -15.99
CA GLN A 203 -6.88 -5.07 -16.58
C GLN A 203 -7.69 -6.16 -15.92
N THR A 204 -7.02 -7.12 -15.32
CA THR A 204 -7.61 -8.27 -14.62
C THR A 204 -7.18 -8.31 -13.16
N SER A 205 -7.93 -9.03 -12.34
CA SER A 205 -7.56 -9.29 -10.95
C SER A 205 -6.22 -10.03 -10.84
N GLN A 206 -5.87 -10.86 -11.82
CA GLN A 206 -4.60 -11.57 -11.83
C GLN A 206 -3.42 -10.62 -12.05
N ASP A 207 -3.54 -9.64 -12.96
CA ASP A 207 -2.51 -8.62 -13.18
C ASP A 207 -2.21 -7.80 -11.91
N LEU A 208 -3.20 -7.66 -11.03
CA LEU A 208 -3.04 -6.97 -9.75
C LEU A 208 -2.50 -7.90 -8.65
N MET A 209 -2.79 -9.20 -8.75
CA MET A 209 -2.43 -10.15 -7.70
C MET A 209 -0.95 -10.50 -7.67
N ASP A 210 -0.30 -10.57 -8.82
CA ASP A 210 1.13 -10.86 -8.86
C ASP A 210 1.95 -9.73 -8.22
N PRO A 211 1.76 -8.45 -8.59
CA PRO A 211 2.37 -7.32 -7.88
C PRO A 211 1.97 -7.24 -6.39
N PHE A 212 0.71 -7.51 -6.06
CA PHE A 212 0.28 -7.54 -4.68
C PHE A 212 1.03 -8.60 -3.87
N ASN A 213 1.20 -9.80 -4.42
CA ASN A 213 1.95 -10.86 -3.75
C ASN A 213 3.41 -10.47 -3.51
N GLU A 214 4.07 -9.84 -4.49
CA GLU A 214 5.44 -9.33 -4.34
C GLU A 214 5.52 -8.25 -3.27
N GLU A 215 4.61 -7.27 -3.31
CA GLU A 215 4.53 -6.23 -2.29
C GLU A 215 4.24 -6.82 -0.91
N PHE A 216 3.29 -7.75 -0.84
CA PHE A 216 2.92 -8.42 0.41
C PHE A 216 4.09 -9.19 1.02
N GLN A 217 4.83 -9.97 0.21
CA GLN A 217 6.03 -10.67 0.70
C GLN A 217 7.11 -9.68 1.15
N THR A 218 7.30 -8.60 0.41
CA THR A 218 8.24 -7.54 0.80
C THR A 218 7.84 -6.92 2.13
N LEU A 219 6.56 -6.61 2.32
CA LEU A 219 6.04 -5.99 3.53
C LEU A 219 6.22 -6.88 4.77
N ILE A 220 5.82 -8.15 4.68
CA ILE A 220 5.92 -9.07 5.84
C ILE A 220 7.36 -9.46 6.18
N ASN A 221 8.27 -9.36 5.22
CA ASN A 221 9.71 -9.64 5.38
C ASN A 221 10.53 -8.36 5.63
N THR A 222 9.89 -7.18 5.70
CA THR A 222 10.60 -5.92 5.96
C THR A 222 11.17 -5.91 7.36
N VAL A 223 12.50 -5.85 7.46
CA VAL A 223 13.26 -5.86 8.72
C VAL A 223 13.63 -4.45 9.19
N ALA A 224 13.73 -3.48 8.28
CA ALA A 224 14.04 -2.10 8.62
C ALA A 224 13.33 -1.12 7.67
N THR A 225 12.89 0.01 8.21
CA THR A 225 12.31 1.14 7.48
C THR A 225 13.02 2.43 7.89
N GLU A 226 12.90 3.47 7.08
CA GLU A 226 13.47 4.80 7.36
C GLU A 226 14.99 4.81 7.58
N ILE A 227 15.73 4.05 6.75
CA ILE A 227 17.19 4.03 6.83
C ILE A 227 17.73 5.41 6.44
N LYS A 228 18.43 6.06 7.38
CA LYS A 228 19.05 7.38 7.17
C LYS A 228 20.55 7.23 7.24
N PHE A 229 21.22 7.76 6.22
CA PHE A 229 22.68 7.91 6.22
C PHE A 229 23.00 9.34 6.68
N LYS A 230 23.95 9.46 7.61
CA LYS A 230 24.62 10.73 7.93
C LYS A 230 26.05 10.63 7.43
N GLU A 231 26.46 11.63 6.64
CA GLU A 231 27.85 11.91 6.35
C GLU A 231 28.57 12.46 7.57
#